data_fbf6c82e3ecdc329b5c65f66a25632eb
#
_entry.id   fbf6c82e3ecdc329b5c65f66a25632eb
#
_cell.length_a   1.000
_cell.length_b   1.000
_cell.length_c   1.000
_cell.angle_alpha   90.00
_cell.angle_beta   90.00
_cell.angle_gamma   90.00
#
_symmetry.space_group_name_H-M   'P 1'
#
loop_
_entity.id
_entity.type
_entity.pdbx_description
1 polymer ?
#
loop_
_entity_poly.entity_id
_entity_poly.type
_entity_poly.pdbx_seq_one_letter_code
_entity_poly.pdbx_strand_id
1 'polypeptide(L)'
;MIVTVTLNPALRVGYEAERVSRGAANQVSRVSYRAGGRGLAVAKVLHTFGHEVVAAGLVGGSSGEVIRDELARAGVATQFTRINGESRRILEITDAADGTVTTFGEPAPFITTEELGRLAADYRALMADATAAVLCGSLPDGLPAETYGSLASYAAEAGVPVVLDASGSALRHAVSRRPALVIPGDATGDPATGDATGDPAAVTVPGPGTLAADGAAALVAGGAGAVAILSDGGVRAVTAAGEWRAELAGQHLHRASRDAMVAGFVPGIALSWSWPDTLAHAMALAASSDPAGDVDLEAYERLLPKVTVAP
;
A
#
# COMPACT_ATOMS: atom_id res chain seq x y z
N MET A 1 -10.26 10.75 11.73
CA MET A 1 -9.25 9.64 11.63
C MET A 1 -9.05 9.22 10.18
N ILE A 2 -7.88 8.62 9.85
CA ILE A 2 -7.60 8.04 8.53
C ILE A 2 -7.86 6.53 8.59
N VAL A 3 -8.50 5.95 7.58
CA VAL A 3 -8.75 4.49 7.51
C VAL A 3 -7.88 3.90 6.39
N THR A 4 -7.01 2.93 6.72
CA THR A 4 -6.26 2.17 5.71
C THR A 4 -6.83 0.77 5.56
N VAL A 5 -7.05 0.31 4.34
CA VAL A 5 -7.65 -1.00 4.06
C VAL A 5 -6.66 -1.91 3.37
N THR A 6 -6.42 -3.09 3.97
CA THR A 6 -5.59 -4.16 3.41
C THR A 6 -6.43 -5.43 3.29
N LEU A 7 -6.80 -5.81 2.08
CA LEU A 7 -7.67 -6.96 1.85
C LEU A 7 -6.93 -8.30 1.83
N ASN A 8 -5.62 -8.28 1.55
CA ASN A 8 -4.77 -9.46 1.47
C ASN A 8 -3.48 -9.31 2.32
N PRO A 9 -3.61 -9.06 3.64
CA PRO A 9 -2.44 -8.97 4.51
C PRO A 9 -1.70 -10.31 4.58
N ALA A 10 -0.43 -10.25 4.94
CA ALA A 10 0.40 -11.43 5.13
C ALA A 10 1.21 -11.33 6.42
N LEU A 11 1.38 -12.45 7.12
CA LEU A 11 2.40 -12.54 8.15
C LEU A 11 3.75 -12.80 7.48
N ARG A 12 4.65 -11.82 7.52
CA ARG A 12 6.03 -11.98 7.05
C ARG A 12 6.84 -12.68 8.14
N VAL A 13 7.43 -13.82 7.79
CA VAL A 13 8.27 -14.62 8.67
C VAL A 13 9.69 -14.59 8.11
N GLY A 14 10.58 -13.87 8.78
CA GLY A 14 11.99 -13.77 8.41
C GLY A 14 12.82 -14.82 9.14
N TYR A 15 13.55 -15.62 8.39
CA TYR A 15 14.58 -16.54 8.88
C TYR A 15 15.96 -16.05 8.44
N GLU A 16 16.91 -16.03 9.35
CA GLU A 16 18.31 -15.77 9.06
C GLU A 16 19.11 -17.03 9.35
N ALA A 17 19.86 -17.52 8.38
CA ALA A 17 20.77 -18.65 8.51
C ALA A 17 22.18 -18.21 8.15
N GLU A 18 23.21 -18.76 8.80
CA GLU A 18 24.60 -18.48 8.48
C GLU A 18 24.91 -18.80 7.02
N ARG A 19 24.39 -19.93 6.54
CA ARG A 19 24.42 -20.37 5.13
C ARG A 19 23.21 -21.23 4.80
N VAL A 20 22.59 -21.01 3.66
CA VAL A 20 21.47 -21.81 3.15
C VAL A 20 21.97 -22.89 2.20
N SER A 21 21.79 -24.15 2.59
CA SER A 21 22.18 -25.32 1.79
C SER A 21 20.95 -26.04 1.25
N ARG A 22 20.84 -26.14 -0.09
CA ARG A 22 19.74 -26.85 -0.75
C ARG A 22 19.84 -28.35 -0.50
N GLY A 23 18.71 -28.98 -0.18
CA GLY A 23 18.66 -30.45 0.06
C GLY A 23 19.21 -30.87 1.40
N ALA A 24 19.52 -29.98 2.31
CA ALA A 24 20.00 -30.23 3.67
C ALA A 24 19.09 -29.58 4.72
N ALA A 25 19.23 -30.00 5.98
CA ALA A 25 18.65 -29.29 7.10
C ALA A 25 19.45 -28.01 7.37
N ASN A 26 18.77 -26.88 7.39
CA ASN A 26 19.36 -25.60 7.70
C ASN A 26 18.90 -25.16 9.09
N GLN A 27 19.84 -24.69 9.91
CA GLN A 27 19.53 -24.13 11.22
C GLN A 27 19.45 -22.61 11.12
N VAL A 28 18.37 -22.02 11.64
CA VAL A 28 18.20 -20.57 11.67
C VAL A 28 18.76 -19.99 12.95
N SER A 29 19.48 -18.89 12.84
CA SER A 29 20.05 -18.13 13.94
C SER A 29 19.06 -17.10 14.51
N ARG A 30 18.15 -16.60 13.67
CA ARG A 30 17.17 -15.60 14.05
C ARG A 30 15.84 -15.84 13.34
N VAL A 31 14.74 -15.59 14.08
CA VAL A 31 13.39 -15.58 13.55
C VAL A 31 12.74 -14.23 13.84
N SER A 32 12.07 -13.66 12.86
CA SER A 32 11.30 -12.42 13.01
C SER A 32 9.89 -12.56 12.43
N TYR A 33 8.95 -11.82 13.01
CA TYR A 33 7.56 -11.77 12.54
C TYR A 33 7.20 -10.31 12.31
N ARG A 34 6.59 -10.00 11.16
CA ARG A 34 6.12 -8.66 10.82
C ARG A 34 4.76 -8.71 10.12
N ALA A 35 3.88 -7.79 10.45
CA ALA A 35 2.65 -7.57 9.71
C ALA A 35 3.00 -6.98 8.33
N GLY A 36 2.68 -7.73 7.28
CA GLY A 36 2.90 -7.35 5.89
C GLY A 36 1.59 -6.96 5.21
N GLY A 37 1.69 -6.02 4.29
CA GLY A 37 0.59 -5.48 3.51
C GLY A 37 0.74 -3.97 3.36
N ARG A 38 0.51 -3.46 2.16
CA ARG A 38 0.76 -2.04 1.84
C ARG A 38 -0.02 -1.09 2.75
N GLY A 39 -1.33 -1.32 2.92
CA GLY A 39 -2.13 -0.47 3.81
C GLY A 39 -1.71 -0.55 5.27
N LEU A 40 -1.12 -1.68 5.72
CA LEU A 40 -0.57 -1.80 7.07
C LEU A 40 0.72 -0.99 7.21
N ALA A 41 1.58 -0.99 6.19
CA ALA A 41 2.78 -0.15 6.16
C ALA A 41 2.39 1.33 6.14
N VAL A 42 1.44 1.73 5.29
CA VAL A 42 0.88 3.10 5.25
C VAL A 42 0.33 3.51 6.63
N ALA A 43 -0.40 2.61 7.32
CA ALA A 43 -0.94 2.89 8.65
C ALA A 43 0.15 3.18 9.68
N LYS A 44 1.22 2.37 9.69
CA LYS A 44 2.37 2.58 10.59
C LYS A 44 3.04 3.92 10.35
N VAL A 45 3.30 4.27 9.08
CA VAL A 45 3.91 5.54 8.72
C VAL A 45 3.03 6.71 9.17
N LEU A 46 1.73 6.69 8.85
CA LEU A 46 0.80 7.74 9.28
C LEU A 46 0.75 7.87 10.82
N HIS A 47 0.76 6.75 11.53
CA HIS A 47 0.77 6.75 12.99
C HIS A 47 2.08 7.36 13.54
N THR A 48 3.23 7.04 12.97
CA THR A 48 4.54 7.63 13.34
C THR A 48 4.53 9.16 13.19
N PHE A 49 3.80 9.68 12.20
CA PHE A 49 3.59 11.12 11.99
C PHE A 49 2.47 11.73 12.85
N GLY A 50 1.95 11.00 13.82
CA GLY A 50 0.96 11.50 14.79
C GLY A 50 -0.47 11.59 14.27
N HIS A 51 -0.76 10.98 13.10
CA HIS A 51 -2.13 10.92 12.61
C HIS A 51 -2.94 9.87 13.36
N GLU A 52 -4.20 10.19 13.64
CA GLU A 52 -5.17 9.18 14.11
C GLU A 52 -5.52 8.26 12.93
N VAL A 53 -5.11 6.99 13.03
CA VAL A 53 -5.26 6.00 11.97
C VAL A 53 -5.85 4.69 12.49
N VAL A 54 -6.72 4.08 11.69
CA VAL A 54 -7.27 2.73 11.91
C VAL A 54 -6.90 1.84 10.72
N ALA A 55 -6.19 0.76 11.00
CA ALA A 55 -5.92 -0.28 10.02
C ALA A 55 -7.11 -1.26 9.97
N ALA A 56 -7.69 -1.41 8.79
CA ALA A 56 -8.85 -2.26 8.52
C ALA A 56 -8.53 -3.27 7.40
N GLY A 57 -9.44 -4.22 7.18
CA GLY A 57 -9.31 -5.24 6.14
C GLY A 57 -9.69 -6.62 6.64
N LEU A 58 -9.05 -7.66 6.10
CA LEU A 58 -9.40 -9.05 6.36
C LEU A 58 -8.25 -9.77 7.06
N VAL A 59 -8.52 -10.43 8.18
CA VAL A 59 -7.53 -11.28 8.88
C VAL A 59 -8.20 -12.56 9.40
N GLY A 60 -7.46 -13.66 9.44
CA GLY A 60 -7.95 -14.92 9.99
C GLY A 60 -6.83 -15.83 10.51
N GLY A 61 -7.22 -16.76 11.34
CA GLY A 61 -6.33 -17.76 11.94
C GLY A 61 -5.25 -17.17 12.84
N SER A 62 -4.26 -17.99 13.15
CA SER A 62 -3.14 -17.63 14.04
C SER A 62 -2.23 -16.55 13.45
N SER A 63 -2.00 -16.57 12.13
CA SER A 63 -1.24 -15.52 11.44
C SER A 63 -1.95 -14.16 11.54
N GLY A 64 -3.28 -14.14 11.44
CA GLY A 64 -4.08 -12.94 11.60
C GLY A 64 -3.99 -12.35 13.02
N GLU A 65 -3.95 -13.19 14.05
CA GLU A 65 -3.76 -12.72 15.43
C GLU A 65 -2.36 -12.11 15.61
N VAL A 66 -1.30 -12.74 15.07
CA VAL A 66 0.06 -12.19 15.14
C VAL A 66 0.15 -10.84 14.42
N ILE A 67 -0.52 -10.67 13.26
CA ILE A 67 -0.61 -9.39 12.53
C ILE A 67 -1.26 -8.32 13.43
N ARG A 68 -2.37 -8.62 14.06
CA ARG A 68 -3.08 -7.69 14.97
C ARG A 68 -2.22 -7.29 16.17
N ASP A 69 -1.58 -8.28 16.80
CA ASP A 69 -0.71 -8.05 17.96
C ASP A 69 0.49 -7.16 17.61
N GLU A 70 1.06 -7.33 16.43
CA GLU A 70 2.21 -6.53 15.98
C GLU A 70 1.78 -5.07 15.74
N LEU A 71 0.63 -4.84 15.10
CA LEU A 71 0.08 -3.50 14.92
C LEU A 71 -0.28 -2.84 16.26
N ALA A 72 -0.84 -3.60 17.19
CA ALA A 72 -1.14 -3.10 18.53
C ALA A 72 0.13 -2.68 19.30
N ARG A 73 1.24 -3.45 19.19
CA ARG A 73 2.54 -3.07 19.76
C ARG A 73 3.13 -1.82 19.08
N ALA A 74 2.84 -1.61 17.80
CA ALA A 74 3.20 -0.38 17.08
C ALA A 74 2.27 0.80 17.39
N GLY A 75 1.26 0.64 18.27
CA GLY A 75 0.31 1.70 18.62
C GLY A 75 -0.79 1.95 17.59
N VAL A 76 -0.86 1.18 16.51
CA VAL A 76 -1.84 1.34 15.46
C VAL A 76 -3.17 0.71 15.85
N ALA A 77 -4.24 1.49 15.88
CA ALA A 77 -5.59 0.98 16.10
C ALA A 77 -6.03 0.07 14.94
N THR A 78 -6.73 -1.02 15.24
CA THR A 78 -7.16 -1.99 14.23
C THR A 78 -8.64 -2.29 14.30
N GLN A 79 -9.29 -2.41 13.14
CA GLN A 79 -10.66 -2.90 13.00
C GLN A 79 -10.74 -3.86 11.80
N PHE A 80 -10.26 -5.08 12.00
CA PHE A 80 -10.28 -6.11 10.98
C PHE A 80 -11.56 -6.94 11.03
N THR A 81 -12.10 -7.24 9.86
CA THR A 81 -13.13 -8.26 9.69
C THR A 81 -12.46 -9.63 9.72
N ARG A 82 -12.93 -10.51 10.62
CA ARG A 82 -12.41 -11.87 10.73
C ARG A 82 -12.90 -12.75 9.59
N ILE A 83 -11.99 -13.55 9.02
CA ILE A 83 -12.28 -14.59 8.04
C ILE A 83 -12.03 -15.98 8.63
N ASN A 84 -12.65 -16.99 8.04
CA ASN A 84 -12.47 -18.39 8.46
C ASN A 84 -11.12 -18.96 8.00
N GLY A 85 -10.60 -18.47 6.85
CA GLY A 85 -9.29 -18.85 6.33
C GLY A 85 -8.14 -18.31 7.18
N GLU A 86 -6.98 -18.93 7.05
CA GLU A 86 -5.73 -18.44 7.64
C GLU A 86 -5.19 -17.26 6.83
N SER A 87 -4.79 -16.15 7.45
CA SER A 87 -4.01 -15.11 6.77
C SER A 87 -2.72 -15.72 6.25
N ARG A 88 -2.41 -15.50 4.96
CA ARG A 88 -1.24 -16.07 4.31
C ARG A 88 0.07 -15.65 4.97
N ARG A 89 1.10 -16.45 4.79
CA ARG A 89 2.46 -16.12 5.22
C ARG A 89 3.35 -15.84 4.01
N ILE A 90 4.34 -14.99 4.24
CA ILE A 90 5.47 -14.79 3.33
C ILE A 90 6.71 -15.14 4.12
N LEU A 91 7.38 -16.24 3.73
CA LEU A 91 8.61 -16.67 4.36
C LEU A 91 9.79 -16.07 3.59
N GLU A 92 10.66 -15.36 4.30
CA GLU A 92 11.87 -14.74 3.77
C GLU A 92 13.08 -15.38 4.45
N ILE A 93 13.91 -16.05 3.67
CA ILE A 93 15.12 -16.75 4.17
C ILE A 93 16.34 -15.98 3.69
N THR A 94 17.04 -15.38 4.64
CA THR A 94 18.30 -14.67 4.39
C THR A 94 19.49 -15.59 4.61
N ASP A 95 20.31 -15.74 3.58
CA ASP A 95 21.63 -16.36 3.66
C ASP A 95 22.63 -15.29 4.08
N ALA A 96 23.16 -15.37 5.32
CA ALA A 96 24.09 -14.38 5.85
C ALA A 96 25.48 -14.44 5.17
N ALA A 97 25.82 -15.54 4.52
CA ALA A 97 27.12 -15.70 3.88
C ALA A 97 27.27 -14.85 2.62
N ASP A 98 26.19 -14.60 1.88
CA ASP A 98 26.20 -13.80 0.64
C ASP A 98 25.13 -12.69 0.60
N GLY A 99 24.29 -12.58 1.62
CA GLY A 99 23.24 -11.58 1.73
C GLY A 99 22.02 -11.84 0.85
N THR A 100 21.91 -13.00 0.21
CA THR A 100 20.76 -13.33 -0.64
C THR A 100 19.51 -13.60 0.19
N VAL A 101 18.35 -13.18 -0.33
CA VAL A 101 17.05 -13.44 0.30
C VAL A 101 16.20 -14.30 -0.64
N THR A 102 15.78 -15.46 -0.16
CA THR A 102 14.82 -16.32 -0.86
C THR A 102 13.45 -16.18 -0.24
N THR A 103 12.45 -15.86 -1.07
CA THR A 103 11.09 -15.63 -0.60
C THR A 103 10.15 -16.73 -1.07
N PHE A 104 9.29 -17.21 -0.14
CA PHE A 104 8.20 -18.13 -0.42
C PHE A 104 6.89 -17.44 0.01
N GLY A 105 5.96 -17.26 -0.96
CA GLY A 105 4.63 -16.71 -0.69
C GLY A 105 3.60 -17.82 -0.66
N GLU A 106 2.79 -17.87 0.39
CA GLU A 106 1.60 -18.72 0.42
C GLU A 106 0.48 -18.10 -0.44
N PRO A 107 -0.42 -18.93 -1.01
CA PRO A 107 -1.60 -18.43 -1.69
C PRO A 107 -2.49 -17.62 -0.73
N ALA A 108 -3.25 -16.69 -1.30
CA ALA A 108 -4.23 -15.93 -0.54
C ALA A 108 -5.37 -16.84 -0.04
N PRO A 109 -5.99 -16.57 1.12
CA PRO A 109 -7.20 -17.26 1.54
C PRO A 109 -8.35 -16.93 0.61
N PHE A 110 -9.24 -17.90 0.40
CA PHE A 110 -10.50 -17.68 -0.31
C PHE A 110 -11.47 -16.92 0.60
N ILE A 111 -12.07 -15.84 0.10
CA ILE A 111 -13.03 -15.01 0.83
C ILE A 111 -14.44 -15.31 0.35
N THR A 112 -15.31 -15.62 1.29
CA THR A 112 -16.72 -15.91 1.02
C THR A 112 -17.54 -14.62 0.83
N THR A 113 -18.71 -14.75 0.18
CA THR A 113 -19.66 -13.62 0.03
C THR A 113 -20.13 -13.07 1.38
N GLU A 114 -20.27 -13.93 2.39
CA GLU A 114 -20.66 -13.52 3.74
C GLU A 114 -19.56 -12.68 4.41
N GLU A 115 -18.29 -13.09 4.27
CA GLU A 115 -17.15 -12.35 4.78
C GLU A 115 -16.99 -10.99 4.09
N LEU A 116 -17.20 -10.94 2.77
CA LEU A 116 -17.26 -9.69 2.02
C LEU A 116 -18.40 -8.78 2.53
N GLY A 117 -19.57 -9.36 2.80
CA GLY A 117 -20.71 -8.62 3.37
C GLY A 117 -20.41 -8.01 4.74
N ARG A 118 -19.71 -8.75 5.63
CA ARG A 118 -19.25 -8.25 6.93
C ARG A 118 -18.21 -7.14 6.75
N LEU A 119 -17.21 -7.33 5.88
CA LEU A 119 -16.23 -6.30 5.56
C LEU A 119 -16.91 -5.00 5.10
N ALA A 120 -17.90 -5.11 4.20
CA ALA A 120 -18.62 -3.94 3.69
C ALA A 120 -19.38 -3.19 4.80
N ALA A 121 -19.96 -3.91 5.77
CA ALA A 121 -20.65 -3.33 6.91
C ALA A 121 -19.65 -2.64 7.86
N ASP A 122 -18.56 -3.32 8.22
CA ASP A 122 -17.51 -2.77 9.10
C ASP A 122 -16.87 -1.51 8.47
N TYR A 123 -16.58 -1.56 7.17
CA TYR A 123 -16.00 -0.43 6.45
C TYR A 123 -16.95 0.78 6.40
N ARG A 124 -18.25 0.57 6.13
CA ARG A 124 -19.23 1.67 6.16
C ARG A 124 -19.32 2.32 7.54
N ALA A 125 -19.26 1.53 8.60
CA ALA A 125 -19.26 2.07 9.96
C ALA A 125 -18.04 2.97 10.21
N LEU A 126 -16.85 2.57 9.73
CA LEU A 126 -15.63 3.38 9.82
C LEU A 126 -15.72 4.70 9.03
N MET A 127 -16.44 4.72 7.90
CA MET A 127 -16.55 5.92 7.07
C MET A 127 -17.31 7.06 7.74
N ALA A 128 -18.10 6.79 8.79
CA ALA A 128 -18.82 7.82 9.51
C ALA A 128 -17.90 8.86 10.18
N ASP A 129 -16.71 8.43 10.62
CA ASP A 129 -15.74 9.27 11.33
C ASP A 129 -14.43 9.46 10.54
N ALA A 130 -14.35 8.91 9.33
CA ALA A 130 -13.15 8.98 8.51
C ALA A 130 -12.98 10.35 7.84
N THR A 131 -11.75 10.85 7.80
CA THR A 131 -11.35 12.05 7.04
C THR A 131 -10.69 11.71 5.71
N ALA A 132 -10.17 10.50 5.57
CA ALA A 132 -9.68 9.91 4.33
C ALA A 132 -9.66 8.38 4.43
N ALA A 133 -9.78 7.71 3.30
CA ALA A 133 -9.61 6.27 3.19
C ALA A 133 -8.48 5.94 2.20
N VAL A 134 -7.67 4.93 2.55
CA VAL A 134 -6.58 4.42 1.70
C VAL A 134 -6.89 2.96 1.38
N LEU A 135 -7.09 2.67 0.10
CA LEU A 135 -7.35 1.32 -0.40
C LEU A 135 -6.09 0.81 -1.09
N CYS A 136 -5.40 -0.17 -0.50
CA CYS A 136 -4.09 -0.60 -0.96
C CYS A 136 -3.96 -2.12 -1.11
N GLY A 137 -3.21 -2.51 -2.15
CA GLY A 137 -2.72 -3.88 -2.33
C GLY A 137 -3.61 -4.73 -3.21
N SER A 138 -3.28 -6.03 -3.28
CA SER A 138 -4.00 -7.01 -4.09
C SER A 138 -5.30 -7.46 -3.44
N LEU A 139 -6.21 -7.98 -4.26
CA LEU A 139 -7.40 -8.67 -3.80
C LEU A 139 -7.06 -10.14 -3.55
N PRO A 140 -7.53 -10.75 -2.44
CA PRO A 140 -7.45 -12.19 -2.24
C PRO A 140 -8.45 -12.93 -3.15
N ASP A 141 -8.28 -14.24 -3.27
CA ASP A 141 -9.17 -15.10 -4.03
C ASP A 141 -10.62 -15.03 -3.48
N GLY A 142 -11.59 -15.14 -4.38
CA GLY A 142 -13.01 -15.06 -4.05
C GLY A 142 -13.58 -13.64 -3.99
N LEU A 143 -12.75 -12.60 -3.96
CA LEU A 143 -13.23 -11.22 -4.06
C LEU A 143 -13.42 -10.79 -5.51
N PRO A 144 -14.57 -10.18 -5.85
CA PRO A 144 -14.79 -9.58 -7.17
C PRO A 144 -13.80 -8.45 -7.45
N ALA A 145 -13.41 -8.27 -8.71
CA ALA A 145 -12.52 -7.17 -9.14
C ALA A 145 -13.09 -5.78 -8.82
N GLU A 146 -14.42 -5.68 -8.68
CA GLU A 146 -15.18 -4.49 -8.32
C GLU A 146 -15.07 -4.11 -6.83
N THR A 147 -14.46 -4.95 -6.00
CA THR A 147 -14.44 -4.76 -4.53
C THR A 147 -13.91 -3.38 -4.14
N TYR A 148 -12.77 -2.94 -4.69
CA TYR A 148 -12.26 -1.58 -4.41
C TYR A 148 -13.19 -0.49 -4.93
N GLY A 149 -13.86 -0.72 -6.06
CA GLY A 149 -14.88 0.19 -6.57
C GLY A 149 -16.06 0.32 -5.61
N SER A 150 -16.52 -0.79 -5.02
CA SER A 150 -17.59 -0.78 -4.03
C SER A 150 -17.18 -0.03 -2.75
N LEU A 151 -15.96 -0.29 -2.24
CA LEU A 151 -15.44 0.44 -1.07
C LEU A 151 -15.28 1.94 -1.36
N ALA A 152 -14.78 2.30 -2.54
CA ALA A 152 -14.69 3.71 -2.96
C ALA A 152 -16.08 4.39 -3.05
N SER A 153 -17.12 3.65 -3.49
CA SER A 153 -18.49 4.17 -3.49
C SER A 153 -19.01 4.44 -2.09
N TYR A 154 -18.76 3.53 -1.14
CA TYR A 154 -19.18 3.74 0.27
C TYR A 154 -18.47 4.93 0.92
N ALA A 155 -17.20 5.14 0.62
CA ALA A 155 -16.47 6.32 1.07
C ALA A 155 -17.04 7.60 0.45
N ALA A 156 -17.35 7.59 -0.85
CA ALA A 156 -17.94 8.73 -1.55
C ALA A 156 -19.33 9.10 -1.00
N GLU A 157 -20.17 8.11 -0.65
CA GLU A 157 -21.47 8.32 0.01
C GLU A 157 -21.32 9.04 1.35
N ALA A 158 -20.21 8.81 2.07
CA ALA A 158 -19.87 9.49 3.33
C ALA A 158 -19.09 10.80 3.14
N GLY A 159 -18.79 11.20 1.89
CA GLY A 159 -17.97 12.38 1.61
C GLY A 159 -16.48 12.22 1.92
N VAL A 160 -16.00 10.97 2.05
CA VAL A 160 -14.62 10.65 2.42
C VAL A 160 -13.77 10.47 1.16
N PRO A 161 -12.69 11.26 0.98
CA PRO A 161 -11.80 11.11 -0.15
C PRO A 161 -11.00 9.80 -0.06
N VAL A 162 -10.80 9.17 -1.23
CA VAL A 162 -10.10 7.88 -1.35
C VAL A 162 -8.76 8.05 -2.05
N VAL A 163 -7.69 7.55 -1.43
CA VAL A 163 -6.40 7.27 -2.07
C VAL A 163 -6.39 5.79 -2.44
N LEU A 164 -6.27 5.50 -3.73
CA LEU A 164 -6.30 4.14 -4.28
C LEU A 164 -4.93 3.74 -4.81
N ASP A 165 -4.28 2.76 -4.20
CA ASP A 165 -3.06 2.13 -4.69
C ASP A 165 -3.37 0.69 -5.11
N ALA A 166 -3.74 0.52 -6.37
CA ALA A 166 -4.17 -0.74 -6.95
C ALA A 166 -3.67 -0.92 -8.38
N SER A 167 -3.78 -2.14 -8.91
CA SER A 167 -3.38 -2.51 -10.26
C SER A 167 -4.48 -3.31 -10.98
N GLY A 168 -4.27 -3.57 -12.26
CA GLY A 168 -5.07 -4.50 -13.06
C GLY A 168 -6.56 -4.18 -13.11
N SER A 169 -7.40 -5.22 -13.01
CA SER A 169 -8.86 -5.11 -13.08
C SER A 169 -9.44 -4.32 -11.90
N ALA A 170 -8.89 -4.49 -10.71
CA ALA A 170 -9.34 -3.77 -9.52
C ALA A 170 -9.23 -2.24 -9.68
N LEU A 171 -8.11 -1.77 -10.24
CA LEU A 171 -7.92 -0.35 -10.58
C LEU A 171 -8.96 0.12 -11.60
N ARG A 172 -9.14 -0.63 -12.71
CA ARG A 172 -10.09 -0.25 -13.78
C ARG A 172 -11.52 -0.07 -13.26
N HIS A 173 -11.98 -0.96 -12.38
CA HIS A 173 -13.32 -0.87 -11.78
C HIS A 173 -13.45 0.29 -10.77
N ALA A 174 -12.37 0.59 -10.03
CA ALA A 174 -12.42 1.61 -9.00
C ALA A 174 -12.30 3.05 -9.54
N VAL A 175 -11.61 3.27 -10.67
CA VAL A 175 -11.41 4.63 -11.23
C VAL A 175 -12.73 5.35 -11.51
N SER A 176 -13.74 4.67 -12.05
CA SER A 176 -15.06 5.24 -12.32
C SER A 176 -15.81 5.71 -11.05
N ARG A 177 -15.35 5.32 -9.87
CA ARG A 177 -15.90 5.74 -8.56
C ARG A 177 -15.24 7.00 -7.99
N ARG A 178 -14.48 7.70 -8.83
CA ARG A 178 -13.89 9.00 -8.55
C ARG A 178 -12.98 9.05 -7.31
N PRO A 179 -11.99 8.15 -7.17
CA PRO A 179 -11.00 8.29 -6.11
C PRO A 179 -10.30 9.65 -6.23
N ALA A 180 -10.00 10.29 -5.10
CA ALA A 180 -9.34 11.58 -5.07
C ALA A 180 -7.91 11.49 -5.62
N LEU A 181 -7.22 10.38 -5.34
CA LEU A 181 -5.90 10.07 -5.87
C LEU A 181 -5.81 8.60 -6.26
N VAL A 182 -5.24 8.34 -7.44
CA VAL A 182 -4.87 7.00 -7.91
C VAL A 182 -3.36 6.90 -7.99
N ILE A 183 -2.82 5.83 -7.46
CA ILE A 183 -1.40 5.47 -7.55
C ILE A 183 -1.36 4.10 -8.26
N PRO A 184 -1.13 4.05 -9.58
CA PRO A 184 -1.15 2.79 -10.31
C PRO A 184 -0.04 1.86 -9.81
N GLY A 185 -0.41 0.64 -9.42
CA GLY A 185 0.54 -0.41 -9.06
C GLY A 185 1.20 -1.02 -10.28
N ASP A 186 2.34 -1.68 -10.08
CA ASP A 186 3.03 -2.41 -11.12
C ASP A 186 2.22 -3.62 -11.57
N ALA A 187 2.06 -3.78 -12.88
CA ALA A 187 1.43 -4.97 -13.46
C ALA A 187 2.33 -6.23 -13.34
N THR A 188 3.60 -6.04 -13.02
CA THR A 188 4.61 -7.11 -12.92
C THR A 188 4.53 -7.89 -11.61
N GLY A 189 3.47 -7.69 -10.82
CA GLY A 189 3.16 -8.36 -9.58
C GLY A 189 4.35 -9.01 -8.88
N ASP A 190 4.69 -8.60 -7.69
CA ASP A 190 5.65 -9.37 -6.90
C ASP A 190 4.98 -10.69 -6.50
N PRO A 191 5.45 -11.85 -6.98
CA PRO A 191 4.90 -13.15 -6.59
C PRO A 191 4.90 -13.35 -5.07
N ALA A 192 5.81 -12.70 -4.34
CA ALA A 192 5.84 -12.71 -2.88
C ALA A 192 4.71 -11.90 -2.24
N THR A 193 4.13 -10.91 -2.94
CA THR A 193 2.98 -10.15 -2.43
C THR A 193 1.63 -10.72 -2.84
N GLY A 194 1.60 -11.79 -3.65
CA GLY A 194 0.39 -12.39 -4.20
C GLY A 194 -0.25 -11.54 -5.32
N ASP A 195 0.49 -10.58 -5.85
CA ASP A 195 0.06 -9.72 -6.96
C ASP A 195 0.24 -10.41 -8.34
N ALA A 196 0.50 -11.70 -8.34
CA ALA A 196 0.57 -12.51 -9.56
C ALA A 196 -0.86 -12.75 -10.12
N THR A 197 -1.58 -11.69 -10.42
CA THR A 197 -2.72 -11.78 -11.32
C THR A 197 -2.16 -11.91 -12.73
N GLY A 198 -1.88 -13.14 -13.13
CA GLY A 198 -1.66 -13.48 -14.54
C GLY A 198 -2.95 -13.33 -15.34
N ASP A 199 -3.56 -12.15 -15.31
CA ASP A 199 -4.64 -11.78 -16.22
C ASP A 199 -3.99 -11.43 -17.56
N PRO A 200 -4.08 -12.31 -18.60
CA PRO A 200 -3.55 -12.02 -19.93
C PRO A 200 -4.28 -10.85 -20.62
N ALA A 201 -5.39 -10.37 -20.06
CA ALA A 201 -6.12 -9.18 -20.48
C ALA A 201 -5.74 -7.94 -19.66
N ALA A 202 -4.79 -8.03 -18.73
CA ALA A 202 -4.25 -6.87 -18.04
C ALA A 202 -3.69 -5.94 -19.12
N VAL A 203 -4.29 -4.77 -19.27
CA VAL A 203 -3.62 -3.65 -19.96
C VAL A 203 -2.27 -3.54 -19.24
N THR A 204 -1.21 -3.84 -19.98
CA THR A 204 0.16 -3.75 -19.49
C THR A 204 0.36 -2.29 -19.08
N VAL A 205 0.12 -2.00 -17.80
CA VAL A 205 0.61 -0.75 -17.22
C VAL A 205 2.11 -0.98 -17.16
N PRO A 206 2.90 -0.24 -17.94
CA PRO A 206 4.34 -0.37 -17.93
C PRO A 206 4.87 -0.28 -16.51
N GLY A 207 5.98 -0.94 -16.19
CA GLY A 207 6.59 -0.96 -14.86
C GLY A 207 6.84 0.43 -14.24
N PRO A 208 7.35 0.52 -13.00
CA PRO A 208 7.53 1.80 -12.30
C PRO A 208 8.26 2.79 -13.20
N GLY A 209 7.63 3.94 -13.43
CA GLY A 209 8.17 5.00 -14.28
C GLY A 209 7.72 5.00 -15.75
N THR A 210 6.90 4.05 -16.20
CA THR A 210 6.50 3.93 -17.62
C THR A 210 4.99 4.03 -17.89
N LEU A 211 4.15 4.45 -16.95
CA LEU A 211 2.84 4.92 -17.36
C LEU A 211 3.07 6.19 -18.19
N ALA A 212 2.91 6.08 -19.53
CA ALA A 212 3.02 7.22 -20.41
C ALA A 212 2.05 8.32 -19.94
N ALA A 213 2.37 9.58 -20.18
CA ALA A 213 1.50 10.71 -19.83
C ALA A 213 0.05 10.48 -20.30
N ASP A 214 -0.12 9.86 -21.46
CA ASP A 214 -1.42 9.49 -22.02
C ASP A 214 -2.21 8.52 -21.14
N GLY A 215 -1.56 7.57 -20.44
CA GLY A 215 -2.21 6.63 -19.53
C GLY A 215 -2.70 7.29 -18.25
N ALA A 216 -1.93 8.22 -17.68
CA ALA A 216 -2.36 8.99 -16.52
C ALA A 216 -3.53 9.92 -16.86
N ALA A 217 -3.44 10.62 -17.99
CA ALA A 217 -4.52 11.47 -18.49
C ALA A 217 -5.80 10.66 -18.73
N ALA A 218 -5.68 9.43 -19.25
CA ALA A 218 -6.82 8.55 -19.44
C ALA A 218 -7.47 8.13 -18.11
N LEU A 219 -6.69 7.89 -17.03
CA LEU A 219 -7.24 7.60 -15.70
C LEU A 219 -7.95 8.83 -15.11
N VAL A 220 -7.41 10.04 -15.30
CA VAL A 220 -8.08 11.29 -14.90
C VAL A 220 -9.38 11.47 -15.66
N ALA A 221 -9.37 11.27 -16.98
CA ALA A 221 -10.57 11.32 -17.82
C ALA A 221 -11.59 10.23 -17.42
N GLY A 222 -11.13 9.08 -16.94
CA GLY A 222 -11.94 7.98 -16.43
C GLY A 222 -12.58 8.23 -15.06
N GLY A 223 -12.19 9.33 -14.38
CA GLY A 223 -12.81 9.73 -13.11
C GLY A 223 -11.86 9.98 -11.94
N ALA A 224 -10.58 9.61 -12.02
CA ALA A 224 -9.62 9.92 -10.95
C ALA A 224 -9.47 11.45 -10.78
N GLY A 225 -9.49 11.94 -9.53
CA GLY A 225 -9.21 13.35 -9.23
C GLY A 225 -7.78 13.73 -9.59
N ALA A 226 -6.84 12.80 -9.30
CA ALA A 226 -5.44 12.89 -9.68
C ALA A 226 -4.84 11.49 -9.88
N VAL A 227 -3.71 11.44 -10.59
CA VAL A 227 -2.90 10.22 -10.75
C VAL A 227 -1.46 10.52 -10.36
N ALA A 228 -0.90 9.81 -9.37
CA ALA A 228 0.51 9.91 -9.01
C ALA A 228 1.30 8.75 -9.61
N ILE A 229 2.34 9.07 -10.37
CA ILE A 229 3.26 8.13 -10.99
C ILE A 229 4.58 8.21 -10.25
N LEU A 230 4.96 7.10 -9.62
CA LEU A 230 6.19 6.99 -8.84
C LEU A 230 7.32 6.47 -9.74
N SER A 231 8.51 7.04 -9.58
CA SER A 231 9.75 6.61 -10.25
C SER A 231 10.89 6.55 -9.25
N ASP A 232 12.05 5.97 -9.65
CA ASP A 232 13.21 5.84 -8.78
C ASP A 232 13.80 7.18 -8.29
N GLY A 233 13.56 8.27 -9.03
CA GLY A 233 14.09 9.61 -8.71
C GLY A 233 13.04 10.60 -8.23
N GLY A 234 11.75 10.26 -8.22
CA GLY A 234 10.73 11.23 -7.89
C GLY A 234 9.31 10.77 -8.10
N VAL A 235 8.40 11.74 -8.07
CA VAL A 235 6.97 11.51 -8.30
C VAL A 235 6.37 12.57 -9.20
N ARG A 236 5.43 12.16 -10.03
CA ARG A 236 4.67 13.03 -10.93
C ARG A 236 3.18 12.90 -10.62
N ALA A 237 2.50 14.03 -10.39
CA ALA A 237 1.05 14.08 -10.25
C ALA A 237 0.40 14.70 -11.47
N VAL A 238 -0.59 14.03 -12.04
CA VAL A 238 -1.39 14.49 -13.19
C VAL A 238 -2.82 14.69 -12.72
N THR A 239 -3.39 15.86 -13.02
CA THR A 239 -4.77 16.24 -12.71
C THR A 239 -5.43 16.87 -13.92
N ALA A 240 -6.73 17.17 -13.83
CA ALA A 240 -7.41 17.95 -14.86
C ALA A 240 -6.89 19.40 -14.99
N ALA A 241 -6.28 19.96 -13.94
CA ALA A 241 -5.79 21.35 -13.91
C ALA A 241 -4.33 21.48 -14.36
N GLY A 242 -3.56 20.39 -14.43
CA GLY A 242 -2.16 20.41 -14.81
C GLY A 242 -1.38 19.24 -14.24
N GLU A 243 -0.08 19.33 -14.41
CA GLU A 243 0.89 18.32 -13.97
C GLU A 243 1.91 18.98 -13.03
N TRP A 244 2.38 18.23 -12.06
CA TRP A 244 3.47 18.62 -11.15
C TRP A 244 4.44 17.47 -11.00
N ARG A 245 5.72 17.81 -10.80
CA ARG A 245 6.77 16.83 -10.56
C ARG A 245 7.56 17.23 -9.31
N ALA A 246 7.78 16.27 -8.42
CA ALA A 246 8.66 16.44 -7.26
C ALA A 246 9.86 15.51 -7.38
N GLU A 247 11.04 16.06 -7.10
CA GLU A 247 12.33 15.36 -7.14
C GLU A 247 13.18 15.75 -5.93
N LEU A 248 14.05 14.85 -5.52
CA LEU A 248 15.05 15.10 -4.50
C LEU A 248 16.42 14.64 -5.01
N ALA A 249 17.32 15.58 -5.24
CA ALA A 249 18.61 15.30 -5.84
C ALA A 249 19.44 14.31 -5.00
N GLY A 250 20.03 13.32 -5.67
CA GLY A 250 20.91 12.33 -5.06
C GLY A 250 20.20 11.25 -4.24
N GLN A 251 18.87 11.19 -4.29
CA GLN A 251 18.10 10.12 -3.65
C GLN A 251 17.65 9.07 -4.67
N HIS A 252 17.80 7.80 -4.29
CA HIS A 252 17.19 6.68 -4.98
C HIS A 252 16.14 6.08 -4.06
N LEU A 253 14.89 6.07 -4.51
CA LEU A 253 13.80 5.49 -3.75
C LEU A 253 13.86 3.96 -3.85
N HIS A 254 13.78 3.30 -2.72
CA HIS A 254 13.68 1.84 -2.66
C HIS A 254 12.21 1.40 -2.56
N ARG A 255 11.96 0.09 -2.61
CA ARG A 255 10.60 -0.45 -2.64
C ARG A 255 9.74 -0.01 -1.43
N ALA A 256 10.30 0.00 -0.22
CA ALA A 256 9.59 0.43 0.98
C ALA A 256 9.25 1.93 0.96
N SER A 257 10.02 2.75 0.22
CA SER A 257 9.72 4.17 0.03
C SER A 257 8.38 4.42 -0.65
N ARG A 258 7.86 3.43 -1.42
CA ARG A 258 6.54 3.53 -2.04
C ARG A 258 5.43 3.66 -1.00
N ASP A 259 5.42 2.81 0.04
CA ASP A 259 4.37 2.85 1.06
C ASP A 259 4.46 4.13 1.89
N ALA A 260 5.67 4.61 2.17
CA ALA A 260 5.91 5.91 2.81
C ALA A 260 5.42 7.07 1.92
N MET A 261 5.64 7.02 0.60
CA MET A 261 5.13 8.01 -0.34
C MET A 261 3.59 8.00 -0.39
N VAL A 262 2.97 6.82 -0.44
CA VAL A 262 1.50 6.69 -0.36
C VAL A 262 0.97 7.34 0.92
N ALA A 263 1.60 7.06 2.06
CA ALA A 263 1.25 7.69 3.33
C ALA A 263 1.36 9.23 3.28
N GLY A 264 2.40 9.75 2.62
CA GLY A 264 2.65 11.18 2.49
C GLY A 264 1.60 11.94 1.65
N PHE A 265 0.92 11.28 0.73
CA PHE A 265 -0.19 11.91 0.01
C PHE A 265 -1.44 12.10 0.86
N VAL A 266 -1.67 11.22 1.84
CA VAL A 266 -2.95 11.12 2.54
C VAL A 266 -3.33 12.41 3.28
N PRO A 267 -2.45 13.07 4.06
CA PRO A 267 -2.78 14.34 4.72
C PRO A 267 -3.13 15.44 3.72
N GLY A 268 -2.39 15.54 2.62
CA GLY A 268 -2.65 16.52 1.57
C GLY A 268 -4.03 16.33 0.93
N ILE A 269 -4.43 15.10 0.67
CA ILE A 269 -5.75 14.74 0.15
C ILE A 269 -6.84 15.01 1.19
N ALA A 270 -6.64 14.60 2.45
CA ALA A 270 -7.61 14.78 3.54
C ALA A 270 -7.87 16.26 3.86
N LEU A 271 -6.85 17.10 3.76
CA LEU A 271 -6.88 18.52 4.13
C LEU A 271 -6.89 19.46 2.91
N SER A 272 -6.98 18.91 1.70
CA SER A 272 -7.00 19.68 0.45
C SER A 272 -5.80 20.65 0.30
N TRP A 273 -4.58 20.17 0.59
CA TRP A 273 -3.37 20.94 0.37
C TRP A 273 -3.14 21.21 -1.12
N SER A 274 -2.29 22.21 -1.42
CA SER A 274 -1.80 22.40 -2.78
C SER A 274 -1.04 21.17 -3.28
N TRP A 275 -1.03 20.94 -4.59
CA TRP A 275 -0.23 19.82 -5.16
C TRP A 275 1.26 19.96 -4.89
N PRO A 276 1.88 21.16 -4.99
CA PRO A 276 3.27 21.33 -4.59
C PRO A 276 3.56 20.90 -3.15
N ASP A 277 2.72 21.29 -2.19
CA ASP A 277 2.91 20.92 -0.78
C ASP A 277 2.70 19.41 -0.55
N THR A 278 1.67 18.85 -1.18
CA THR A 278 1.36 17.42 -1.10
C THR A 278 2.49 16.56 -1.65
N LEU A 279 3.05 16.95 -2.80
CA LEU A 279 4.17 16.23 -3.43
C LEU A 279 5.46 16.39 -2.66
N ALA A 280 5.75 17.59 -2.14
CA ALA A 280 6.94 17.83 -1.32
C ALA A 280 6.91 16.96 -0.07
N HIS A 281 5.76 16.90 0.61
CA HIS A 281 5.56 16.06 1.78
C HIS A 281 5.73 14.56 1.45
N ALA A 282 5.07 14.07 0.41
CA ALA A 282 5.13 12.68 0.01
C ALA A 282 6.56 12.25 -0.39
N MET A 283 7.28 13.10 -1.13
CA MET A 283 8.64 12.85 -1.56
C MET A 283 9.64 12.83 -0.38
N ALA A 284 9.53 13.80 0.53
CA ALA A 284 10.39 13.87 1.71
C ALA A 284 10.18 12.65 2.61
N LEU A 285 8.94 12.21 2.77
CA LEU A 285 8.57 11.06 3.58
C LEU A 285 9.10 9.75 2.98
N ALA A 286 8.98 9.58 1.66
CA ALA A 286 9.55 8.45 0.94
C ALA A 286 11.08 8.39 1.07
N ALA A 287 11.77 9.54 0.96
CA ALA A 287 13.21 9.63 1.05
C ALA A 287 13.76 9.47 2.48
N SER A 288 12.93 9.63 3.50
CA SER A 288 13.28 9.42 4.91
C SER A 288 13.01 8.01 5.41
N SER A 289 12.45 7.13 4.56
CA SER A 289 12.18 5.74 4.92
C SER A 289 13.39 4.84 4.67
N ASP A 290 13.60 3.87 5.56
CA ASP A 290 14.61 2.83 5.41
C ASP A 290 14.10 1.62 4.58
N PRO A 291 14.94 0.67 4.19
CA PRO A 291 14.53 -0.53 3.46
C PRO A 291 13.54 -1.44 4.23
N ALA A 292 13.43 -1.28 5.55
CA ALA A 292 12.45 -2.00 6.37
C ALA A 292 11.08 -1.31 6.37
N GLY A 293 11.00 -0.07 5.88
CA GLY A 293 9.79 0.76 5.82
C GLY A 293 9.57 1.64 7.05
N ASP A 294 10.55 1.68 7.96
CA ASP A 294 10.52 2.60 9.08
C ASP A 294 10.94 4.01 8.62
N VAL A 295 10.32 5.04 9.17
CA VAL A 295 10.56 6.43 8.77
C VAL A 295 11.29 7.19 9.86
N ASP A 296 12.36 7.88 9.46
CA ASP A 296 13.14 8.77 10.31
C ASP A 296 12.59 10.20 10.24
N LEU A 297 12.01 10.68 11.37
CA LEU A 297 11.41 12.02 11.46
C LEU A 297 12.45 13.14 11.32
N GLU A 298 13.67 12.97 11.86
CA GLU A 298 14.73 13.97 11.73
C GLU A 298 15.21 14.06 10.28
N ALA A 299 15.33 12.90 9.61
CA ALA A 299 15.63 12.87 8.18
C ALA A 299 14.52 13.55 7.37
N TYR A 300 13.26 13.30 7.68
CA TYR A 300 12.12 13.95 7.02
C TYR A 300 12.20 15.49 7.13
N GLU A 301 12.35 16.03 8.35
CA GLU A 301 12.47 17.48 8.57
C GLU A 301 13.64 18.12 7.82
N ARG A 302 14.76 17.40 7.75
CA ARG A 302 15.96 17.84 7.02
C ARG A 302 15.80 17.80 5.50
N LEU A 303 15.00 16.86 4.98
CA LEU A 303 14.83 16.61 3.55
C LEU A 303 13.70 17.44 2.93
N LEU A 304 12.61 17.69 3.66
CA LEU A 304 11.43 18.40 3.17
C LEU A 304 11.78 19.74 2.47
N PRO A 305 12.63 20.63 3.03
CA PRO A 305 12.95 21.90 2.37
C PRO A 305 13.85 21.75 1.13
N LYS A 306 14.38 20.55 0.87
CA LYS A 306 15.25 20.24 -0.28
C LYS A 306 14.49 19.62 -1.46
N VAL A 307 13.22 19.27 -1.26
CA VAL A 307 12.39 18.75 -2.35
C VAL A 307 12.10 19.88 -3.33
N THR A 308 12.42 19.64 -4.59
CA THR A 308 12.09 20.58 -5.67
C THR A 308 10.77 20.13 -6.31
N VAL A 309 9.82 21.07 -6.40
CA VAL A 309 8.53 20.80 -7.07
C VAL A 309 8.38 21.80 -8.23
N ALA A 310 8.08 21.27 -9.41
CA ALA A 310 7.84 22.04 -10.63
C ALA A 310 6.53 21.62 -11.29
N PRO A 311 5.85 22.56 -11.99
CA PRO A 311 4.68 22.26 -12.83
C PRO A 311 5.07 21.49 -14.09
#